data_f968def3f2fbd419136bf7f4b73e5dd7
#
_entry.id   f968def3f2fbd419136bf7f4b73e5dd7
#
_cell.length_a   1.000
_cell.length_b   1.000
_cell.length_c   1.000
_cell.angle_alpha   90.00
_cell.angle_beta   90.00
_cell.angle_gamma   90.00
#
_symmetry.space_group_name_H-M   'P 1'
#
loop_
_entity.id
_entity.type
_entity.pdbx_description
1 polymer ?
#
loop_
_entity_poly.entity_id
_entity_poly.type
_entity_poly.pdbx_seq_one_letter_code
_entity_poly.pdbx_strand_id
1 'polypeptide(L)'
;MIPRVAVLSGFGINCETETMAVFEMAGANADRVHVNRLVNGELTLSDYQIMAIPGGFSFGDHLGSGRLLGNRLRFGLREQVKDFVRGGRPVVGICNGFQVLVKMGLLPGDEEVSLTQTASLALHDSGHY
;
A
#
# COMPACT_ATOMS: atom_id res chain seq x y z
N MET A 1 -2.61 19.92 13.51
CA MET A 1 -3.27 19.35 12.33
C MET A 1 -3.52 17.87 12.56
N ILE A 2 -4.69 17.38 12.20
CA ILE A 2 -5.00 15.96 12.30
C ILE A 2 -4.62 15.32 10.95
N PRO A 3 -3.69 14.35 10.94
CA PRO A 3 -3.30 13.72 9.68
C PRO A 3 -4.44 12.88 9.10
N ARG A 4 -4.52 12.89 7.79
CA ARG A 4 -5.46 12.04 7.03
C ARG A 4 -4.72 10.83 6.48
N VAL A 5 -5.30 9.65 6.68
CA VAL A 5 -4.72 8.39 6.25
C VAL A 5 -5.56 7.80 5.12
N ALA A 6 -4.92 7.52 3.98
CA ALA A 6 -5.55 6.75 2.92
C ALA A 6 -5.33 5.27 3.19
N VAL A 7 -6.38 4.58 3.64
CA VAL A 7 -6.35 3.13 3.87
C VAL A 7 -6.87 2.47 2.60
N LEU A 8 -5.99 1.83 1.84
CA LEU A 8 -6.34 1.28 0.54
C LEU A 8 -7.25 0.07 0.67
N SER A 9 -8.16 -0.08 -0.27
CA SER A 9 -9.05 -1.24 -0.37
C SER A 9 -9.12 -1.76 -1.80
N GLY A 10 -9.61 -2.99 -1.98
CA GLY A 10 -9.73 -3.67 -3.27
C GLY A 10 -8.72 -4.79 -3.44
N PHE A 11 -8.91 -5.62 -4.46
CA PHE A 11 -7.98 -6.69 -4.90
C PHE A 11 -7.46 -7.60 -3.78
N GLY A 12 -8.37 -8.11 -2.94
CA GLY A 12 -7.99 -9.07 -1.90
C GLY A 12 -7.65 -8.46 -0.56
N ILE A 13 -7.61 -7.14 -0.45
CA ILE A 13 -7.46 -6.47 0.84
C ILE A 13 -8.78 -6.60 1.60
N ASN A 14 -8.71 -7.08 2.85
CA ASN A 14 -9.91 -7.26 3.67
C ASN A 14 -9.75 -6.82 5.14
N CYS A 15 -8.63 -6.23 5.51
CA CYS A 15 -8.37 -5.76 6.88
C CYS A 15 -8.38 -4.23 6.98
N GLU A 16 -9.07 -3.55 6.06
CA GLU A 16 -9.11 -2.10 6.06
C GLU A 16 -9.86 -1.52 7.27
N THR A 17 -10.92 -2.17 7.73
CA THR A 17 -11.68 -1.67 8.88
C THR A 17 -10.83 -1.66 10.15
N GLU A 18 -10.09 -2.74 10.40
CA GLU A 18 -9.20 -2.85 11.55
C GLU A 18 -8.06 -1.85 11.47
N THR A 19 -7.51 -1.68 10.27
CA THR A 19 -6.43 -0.71 10.04
C THR A 19 -6.91 0.72 10.27
N MET A 20 -8.10 1.06 9.77
CA MET A 20 -8.70 2.38 10.01
C MET A 20 -8.89 2.64 11.50
N ALA A 21 -9.40 1.64 12.23
CA ALA A 21 -9.64 1.78 13.67
C ALA A 21 -8.35 2.08 14.43
N VAL A 22 -7.25 1.41 14.09
CA VAL A 22 -5.96 1.63 14.73
C VAL A 22 -5.46 3.06 14.51
N PHE A 23 -5.55 3.56 13.27
CA PHE A 23 -5.13 4.94 12.99
C PHE A 23 -6.03 5.97 13.70
N GLU A 24 -7.32 5.72 13.77
CA GLU A 24 -8.24 6.62 14.46
C GLU A 24 -8.00 6.63 15.96
N MET A 25 -7.68 5.48 16.55
CA MET A 25 -7.28 5.39 17.96
C MET A 25 -6.01 6.19 18.23
N ALA A 26 -5.13 6.30 17.26
CA ALA A 26 -3.90 7.09 17.39
C ALA A 26 -4.11 8.59 17.11
N GLY A 27 -5.32 9.01 16.80
CA GLY A 27 -5.65 10.42 16.60
C GLY A 27 -5.69 10.91 15.17
N ALA A 28 -5.63 10.01 14.18
CA ALA A 28 -5.70 10.37 12.77
C ALA A 28 -7.13 10.21 12.23
N ASN A 29 -7.40 10.83 11.08
CA ASN A 29 -8.62 10.59 10.32
C ASN A 29 -8.31 9.59 9.20
N ALA A 30 -8.93 8.43 9.25
CA ALA A 30 -8.69 7.37 8.26
C ALA A 30 -9.88 7.27 7.30
N ASP A 31 -9.56 7.29 6.00
CA ASP A 31 -10.55 7.09 4.94
C ASP A 31 -10.27 5.76 4.23
N ARG A 32 -11.32 5.01 3.95
CA ARG A 32 -11.21 3.83 3.09
C ARG A 32 -11.17 4.31 1.64
N VAL A 33 -10.07 4.02 0.96
CA VAL A 33 -9.85 4.50 -0.41
C VAL A 33 -9.69 3.30 -1.32
N HIS A 34 -10.70 3.06 -2.16
CA HIS A 34 -10.61 1.99 -3.17
C HIS A 34 -9.59 2.41 -4.24
N VAL A 35 -8.72 1.48 -4.60
CA VAL A 35 -7.65 1.75 -5.59
C VAL A 35 -8.22 2.35 -6.89
N ASN A 36 -9.37 1.87 -7.34
CA ASN A 36 -9.98 2.38 -8.57
C ASN A 36 -10.33 3.87 -8.48
N ARG A 37 -10.66 4.39 -7.32
CA ARG A 37 -10.97 5.83 -7.15
C ARG A 37 -9.73 6.69 -7.33
N LEU A 38 -8.56 6.17 -6.98
CA LEU A 38 -7.29 6.84 -7.25
C LEU A 38 -6.92 6.74 -8.74
N VAL A 39 -7.11 5.55 -9.32
CA VAL A 39 -6.76 5.31 -10.72
C VAL A 39 -7.60 6.16 -11.66
N ASN A 40 -8.90 6.31 -11.38
CA ASN A 40 -9.81 7.07 -12.25
C ASN A 40 -9.88 8.57 -11.92
N GLY A 41 -9.13 9.04 -10.94
CA GLY A 41 -9.03 10.45 -10.62
C GLY A 41 -10.09 11.01 -9.69
N GLU A 42 -10.96 10.17 -9.13
CA GLU A 42 -11.97 10.63 -8.15
C GLU A 42 -11.33 11.15 -6.87
N LEU A 43 -10.22 10.54 -6.46
CA LEU A 43 -9.45 10.94 -5.29
C LEU A 43 -7.98 11.07 -5.68
N THR A 44 -7.23 11.85 -4.90
CA THR A 44 -5.79 12.00 -5.11
C THR A 44 -5.04 11.77 -3.81
N LEU A 45 -3.89 11.10 -3.91
CA LEU A 45 -3.03 10.84 -2.75
C LEU A 45 -2.49 12.12 -2.12
N SER A 46 -2.40 13.22 -2.87
CA SER A 46 -1.89 14.48 -2.33
C SER A 46 -2.76 15.05 -1.20
N ASP A 47 -4.00 14.59 -1.08
CA ASP A 47 -4.90 15.02 0.00
C ASP A 47 -4.62 14.30 1.33
N TYR A 48 -3.72 13.31 1.32
CA TYR A 48 -3.43 12.48 2.49
C TYR A 48 -1.99 12.66 2.96
N GLN A 49 -1.75 12.45 4.24
CA GLN A 49 -0.43 12.53 4.85
C GLN A 49 0.20 11.16 5.03
N ILE A 50 -0.62 10.09 5.12
CA ILE A 50 -0.17 8.72 5.31
C ILE A 50 -0.93 7.81 4.35
N MET A 51 -0.23 6.83 3.77
CA MET A 51 -0.84 5.78 2.97
C MET A 51 -0.63 4.45 3.68
N ALA A 52 -1.72 3.71 3.91
CA ALA A 52 -1.66 2.39 4.52
C ALA A 52 -2.20 1.34 3.55
N ILE A 53 -1.45 0.26 3.38
CA ILE A 53 -1.86 -0.89 2.57
C ILE A 53 -2.10 -2.04 3.54
N PRO A 54 -3.37 -2.33 3.87
CA PRO A 54 -3.71 -3.37 4.85
C PRO A 54 -3.42 -4.78 4.35
N GLY A 55 -3.38 -5.72 5.28
CA GLY A 55 -3.26 -7.12 4.97
C GLY A 55 -4.58 -7.78 4.67
N GLY A 56 -4.54 -9.09 4.54
CA GLY A 56 -5.70 -9.93 4.28
C GLY A 56 -5.85 -10.32 2.82
N PHE A 57 -6.44 -11.47 2.60
CA PHE A 57 -6.64 -12.03 1.27
C PHE A 57 -8.05 -12.55 1.13
N SER A 58 -8.76 -12.14 0.08
CA SER A 58 -10.04 -12.75 -0.29
C SER A 58 -9.86 -13.91 -1.27
N PHE A 59 -8.68 -14.08 -1.85
CA PHE A 59 -8.38 -15.11 -2.86
C PHE A 59 -7.43 -16.18 -2.34
N GLY A 60 -7.33 -16.35 -1.05
CA GLY A 60 -6.34 -17.21 -0.47
C GLY A 60 -5.02 -16.49 -0.25
N ASP A 61 -4.18 -17.09 0.56
CA ASP A 61 -2.95 -16.49 1.04
C ASP A 61 -1.79 -16.81 0.10
N HIS A 62 -1.71 -16.10 -1.02
CA HIS A 62 -0.63 -16.31 -1.98
C HIS A 62 -0.15 -15.00 -2.58
N LEU A 63 1.05 -15.02 -3.13
CA LEU A 63 1.72 -13.82 -3.64
C LEU A 63 1.03 -13.17 -4.83
N GLY A 64 0.16 -13.91 -5.53
CA GLY A 64 -0.55 -13.38 -6.69
C GLY A 64 -1.39 -12.16 -6.39
N SER A 65 -2.08 -12.13 -5.24
CA SER A 65 -2.92 -10.99 -4.83
C SER A 65 -2.09 -9.73 -4.65
N GLY A 66 -0.98 -9.83 -3.92
CA GLY A 66 -0.09 -8.70 -3.72
C GLY A 66 0.52 -8.19 -5.01
N ARG A 67 0.87 -9.12 -5.90
CA ARG A 67 1.43 -8.77 -7.20
C ARG A 67 0.43 -8.00 -8.06
N LEU A 68 -0.84 -8.44 -8.10
CA LEU A 68 -1.88 -7.77 -8.86
C LEU A 68 -2.10 -6.34 -8.39
N LEU A 69 -2.26 -6.14 -7.08
CA LEU A 69 -2.43 -4.82 -6.51
C LEU A 69 -1.19 -3.96 -6.74
N GLY A 70 0.00 -4.53 -6.58
CA GLY A 70 1.25 -3.82 -6.83
C GLY A 70 1.36 -3.32 -8.26
N ASN A 71 0.97 -4.16 -9.24
CA ASN A 71 0.98 -3.76 -10.65
C ASN A 71 -0.03 -2.65 -10.91
N ARG A 72 -1.22 -2.72 -10.33
CA ARG A 72 -2.24 -1.68 -10.48
C ARG A 72 -1.75 -0.34 -9.94
N LEU A 73 -1.18 -0.33 -8.74
CA LEU A 73 -0.62 0.89 -8.14
C LEU A 73 0.51 1.44 -8.98
N ARG A 74 1.40 0.56 -9.45
CA ARG A 74 2.57 0.96 -10.22
C ARG A 74 2.21 1.61 -11.55
N PHE A 75 1.25 1.04 -12.28
CA PHE A 75 0.88 1.55 -13.60
C PHE A 75 -0.22 2.59 -13.56
N GLY A 76 -1.15 2.50 -12.62
CA GLY A 76 -2.27 3.41 -12.53
C GLY A 76 -2.03 4.69 -11.74
N LEU A 77 -1.06 4.65 -10.78
CA LEU A 77 -0.83 5.75 -9.85
C LEU A 77 0.64 6.15 -9.74
N ARG A 78 1.45 5.75 -10.70
CA ARG A 78 2.90 5.88 -10.60
C ARG A 78 3.36 7.27 -10.12
N GLU A 79 2.87 8.33 -10.75
CA GLU A 79 3.30 9.68 -10.42
C GLU A 79 2.80 10.12 -9.04
N GLN A 80 1.56 9.78 -8.70
CA GLN A 80 1.02 10.13 -7.38
C GLN A 80 1.81 9.44 -6.26
N VAL A 81 2.14 8.15 -6.44
CA VAL A 81 2.92 7.40 -5.44
C VAL A 81 4.33 7.98 -5.32
N LYS A 82 4.97 8.30 -6.42
CA LYS A 82 6.28 8.93 -6.41
C LYS A 82 6.29 10.25 -5.65
N ASP A 83 5.35 11.11 -5.95
CA ASP A 83 5.26 12.42 -5.30
C ASP A 83 4.98 12.28 -3.80
N PHE A 84 4.12 11.33 -3.44
CA PHE A 84 3.79 11.03 -2.06
C PHE A 84 5.04 10.62 -1.27
N VAL A 85 5.82 9.69 -1.80
CA VAL A 85 7.04 9.19 -1.15
C VAL A 85 8.14 10.25 -1.14
N ARG A 86 8.34 10.97 -2.25
CA ARG A 86 9.33 12.03 -2.33
C ARG A 86 9.04 13.17 -1.36
N GLY A 87 7.77 13.42 -1.07
CA GLY A 87 7.37 14.40 -0.08
C GLY A 87 7.63 13.99 1.36
N GLY A 88 8.21 12.82 1.59
CA GLY A 88 8.53 12.33 2.92
C GLY A 88 7.33 11.80 3.69
N ARG A 89 6.24 11.48 3.01
CA ARG A 89 5.02 11.00 3.67
C ARG A 89 5.12 9.50 3.95
N PRO A 90 4.74 9.06 5.16
CA PRO A 90 4.84 7.64 5.53
C PRO A 90 3.95 6.73 4.73
N VAL A 91 4.48 5.54 4.43
CA VAL A 91 3.74 4.45 3.80
C VAL A 91 3.88 3.21 4.66
N VAL A 92 2.77 2.58 5.02
CA VAL A 92 2.74 1.40 5.88
C VAL A 92 2.13 0.23 5.10
N GLY A 93 2.84 -0.88 5.00
CA GLY A 93 2.33 -2.11 4.40
C GLY A 93 2.32 -3.23 5.43
N ILE A 94 1.18 -3.89 5.60
CA ILE A 94 0.98 -4.93 6.59
C ILE A 94 0.68 -6.25 5.88
N CYS A 95 1.45 -7.31 6.16
CA CYS A 95 1.23 -8.64 5.58
C CYS A 95 1.24 -8.57 4.04
N ASN A 96 0.07 -8.81 3.41
CA ASN A 96 -0.08 -8.65 1.96
C ASN A 96 0.29 -7.24 1.49
N GLY A 97 0.04 -6.22 2.32
CA GLY A 97 0.45 -4.85 2.02
C GLY A 97 1.97 -4.72 1.90
N PHE A 98 2.72 -5.42 2.75
CA PHE A 98 4.17 -5.47 2.62
C PHE A 98 4.58 -6.11 1.29
N GLN A 99 3.93 -7.20 0.90
CA GLN A 99 4.19 -7.85 -0.39
C GLN A 99 3.92 -6.90 -1.55
N VAL A 100 2.86 -6.09 -1.46
CA VAL A 100 2.54 -5.08 -2.47
C VAL A 100 3.67 -4.05 -2.58
N LEU A 101 4.20 -3.56 -1.46
CA LEU A 101 5.29 -2.58 -1.47
C LEU A 101 6.54 -3.13 -2.15
N VAL A 102 6.86 -4.39 -1.92
CA VAL A 102 7.99 -5.04 -2.60
C VAL A 102 7.74 -5.16 -4.09
N LYS A 103 6.55 -5.61 -4.48
CA LYS A 103 6.19 -5.83 -5.88
C LYS A 103 6.15 -4.54 -6.69
N MET A 104 5.74 -3.43 -6.08
CA MET A 104 5.70 -2.15 -6.80
C MET A 104 7.03 -1.39 -6.77
N GLY A 105 8.05 -1.92 -6.08
CA GLY A 105 9.38 -1.35 -6.08
C GLY A 105 9.63 -0.26 -5.04
N LEU A 106 8.71 -0.06 -4.08
CA LEU A 106 8.95 0.87 -2.97
C LEU A 106 9.90 0.31 -1.93
N LEU A 107 9.98 -1.01 -1.84
CA LEU A 107 10.91 -1.67 -0.92
C LEU A 107 11.80 -2.63 -1.70
N PRO A 108 13.10 -2.62 -1.45
CA PRO A 108 13.82 -1.74 -0.53
C PRO A 108 13.88 -0.26 -0.94
N GLY A 109 13.50 0.05 -2.18
CA GLY A 109 13.46 1.43 -2.63
C GLY A 109 14.80 2.00 -3.11
N ASP A 110 14.76 3.20 -3.63
CA ASP A 110 15.94 3.96 -4.02
C ASP A 110 15.69 5.45 -3.81
N GLU A 111 16.76 6.28 -3.90
CA GLU A 111 16.66 7.71 -3.65
C GLU A 111 15.80 8.43 -4.68
N GLU A 112 15.72 7.92 -5.89
CA GLU A 112 14.94 8.53 -6.97
C GLU A 112 13.49 8.10 -6.98
N VAL A 113 13.12 7.12 -6.16
CA VAL A 113 11.77 6.54 -6.12
C VAL A 113 11.35 6.08 -7.52
N SER A 114 12.18 5.22 -8.13
CA SER A 114 11.95 4.75 -9.51
C SER A 114 10.76 3.82 -9.64
N LEU A 115 10.30 3.21 -8.54
CA LEU A 115 9.27 2.16 -8.51
C LEU A 115 9.64 0.97 -9.38
N THR A 116 10.92 0.62 -9.38
CA THR A 116 11.43 -0.56 -10.07
C THR A 116 11.61 -1.67 -9.07
N GLN A 117 11.01 -2.82 -9.36
CA GLN A 117 11.12 -3.98 -8.46
C GLN A 117 12.55 -4.50 -8.47
N THR A 118 13.23 -4.40 -7.32
CA THR A 118 14.61 -4.87 -7.15
C THR A 118 14.72 -6.06 -6.20
N ALA A 119 13.60 -6.47 -5.57
CA ALA A 119 13.56 -7.58 -4.65
C ALA A 119 12.31 -8.41 -4.90
N SER A 120 12.33 -9.65 -4.42
CA SER A 120 11.19 -10.57 -4.50
C SER A 120 11.02 -11.30 -3.19
N LEU A 121 9.78 -11.61 -2.85
CA LEU A 121 9.48 -12.45 -1.69
C LEU A 121 9.48 -13.91 -2.09
N ALA A 122 10.06 -14.76 -1.26
CA ALA A 122 10.16 -16.18 -1.50
C ALA A 122 9.81 -16.96 -0.22
N LEU A 123 9.46 -18.24 -0.42
CA LEU A 123 9.18 -19.11 0.70
C LEU A 123 10.47 -19.33 1.52
N HIS A 124 10.35 -19.31 2.85
CA HIS A 124 11.47 -19.57 3.76
C HIS A 124 11.67 -21.08 3.90
N ASP A 125 12.80 -21.59 3.40
CA ASP A 125 13.05 -23.03 3.29
C ASP A 125 13.20 -23.73 4.63
N SER A 126 13.74 -23.06 5.64
CA SER A 126 14.01 -23.70 6.93
C SER A 126 12.76 -24.00 7.74
N GLY A 127 11.64 -23.35 7.41
CA GLY A 127 10.38 -23.50 8.15
C GLY A 127 10.36 -22.83 9.53
N HIS A 128 11.40 -22.09 9.88
CA HIS A 128 11.46 -21.32 11.13
C HIS A 128 12.35 -20.08 10.93
N TYR A 129 12.24 -19.17 11.85
CA TYR A 129 12.98 -17.91 11.80
C TYR A 129 14.34 -18.00 12.48
#